data_e901e2d85a95e97832d3cce5fcb7b2e9
#
_entry.id   e901e2d85a95e97832d3cce5fcb7b2e9
#
_cell.length_a   1.000
_cell.length_b   1.000
_cell.length_c   1.000
_cell.angle_alpha   90.00
_cell.angle_beta   90.00
_cell.angle_gamma   90.00
#
_symmetry.space_group_name_H-M   'P 1'
#
loop_
_entity.id
_entity.type
_entity.pdbx_description
1 polymer ?
#
loop_
_entity_poly.entity_id
_entity_poly.type
_entity_poly.pdbx_seq_one_letter_code
_entity_poly.pdbx_strand_id
1 'polypeptide(L)'
;MTLTQLEIFSLVAELHGFTAAAHRLGISQSAVSHALKSLEQELGVELLHRHQSRIELSDIGQQLLLRARAMLGLANTLRQEAADARGMKRGTLRIGSFGPTSSIKLLPKILQHFRAAHPGIEVHIDEGPDRQVIQWLEERRIDIGFVVLPQERFDTFVLIEDQMVALLPVDHPLAACDSLSLEALCHDPFVLTEAGSSELVSRLFNAARLTPNIRYRCSQLLSTLDTVARGDALTVVAEGSLPDTPDKRYVKKPLSPAVTRQVGLAVLDHRQSSPAALAFIKLASRLDYR
;
A
#
# COMPACT_ATOMS: atom_id res chain seq x y z
N MET A 1 -25.51 1.63 -19.74
CA MET A 1 -24.30 1.39 -18.93
C MET A 1 -24.39 0.04 -18.24
N THR A 2 -23.38 -0.82 -18.38
CA THR A 2 -23.31 -2.16 -17.78
C THR A 2 -22.09 -2.31 -16.89
N LEU A 3 -22.10 -3.26 -15.95
CA LEU A 3 -20.93 -3.55 -15.11
C LEU A 3 -19.72 -3.96 -15.96
N THR A 4 -19.91 -4.69 -17.05
CA THR A 4 -18.83 -5.06 -17.98
C THR A 4 -18.19 -3.83 -18.63
N GLN A 5 -18.97 -2.84 -19.03
CA GLN A 5 -18.42 -1.57 -19.56
C GLN A 5 -17.62 -0.81 -18.50
N LEU A 6 -18.08 -0.78 -17.25
CA LEU A 6 -17.33 -0.17 -16.14
C LEU A 6 -16.04 -0.93 -15.82
N GLU A 7 -16.07 -2.25 -15.88
CA GLU A 7 -14.89 -3.10 -15.70
C GLU A 7 -13.85 -2.85 -16.81
N ILE A 8 -14.29 -2.81 -18.07
CA ILE A 8 -13.44 -2.46 -19.20
C ILE A 8 -12.83 -1.07 -19.03
N PHE A 9 -13.62 -0.07 -18.65
CA PHE A 9 -13.13 1.27 -18.40
C PHE A 9 -12.07 1.31 -17.29
N SER A 10 -12.36 0.66 -16.15
CA SER A 10 -11.43 0.58 -15.03
C SER A 10 -10.11 -0.08 -15.44
N LEU A 11 -10.18 -1.16 -16.21
CA LEU A 11 -9.00 -1.92 -16.61
C LEU A 11 -8.15 -1.20 -17.68
N VAL A 12 -8.80 -0.52 -18.65
CA VAL A 12 -8.08 0.33 -19.62
C VAL A 12 -7.36 1.48 -18.92
N ALA A 13 -7.99 2.09 -17.93
CA ALA A 13 -7.38 3.15 -17.12
C ALA A 13 -6.20 2.63 -16.28
N GLU A 14 -6.29 1.43 -15.74
CA GLU A 14 -5.24 0.80 -14.92
C GLU A 14 -4.01 0.40 -15.74
N LEU A 15 -4.25 -0.23 -16.90
CA LEU A 15 -3.20 -0.78 -17.76
C LEU A 15 -2.70 0.21 -18.82
N HIS A 16 -3.28 1.41 -18.87
CA HIS A 16 -2.97 2.45 -19.84
C HIS A 16 -2.98 1.94 -21.29
N GLY A 17 -3.86 0.94 -21.60
CA GLY A 17 -3.84 0.29 -22.91
C GLY A 17 -5.06 -0.58 -23.22
N PHE A 18 -5.62 -0.42 -24.42
CA PHE A 18 -6.72 -1.25 -24.91
C PHE A 18 -6.32 -2.70 -25.13
N THR A 19 -5.13 -2.93 -25.70
CA THR A 19 -4.62 -4.28 -25.97
C THR A 19 -4.32 -5.05 -24.67
N ALA A 20 -3.71 -4.39 -23.68
CA ALA A 20 -3.44 -4.98 -22.37
C ALA A 20 -4.76 -5.33 -21.64
N ALA A 21 -5.76 -4.44 -21.68
CA ALA A 21 -7.07 -4.70 -21.11
C ALA A 21 -7.78 -5.86 -21.82
N ALA A 22 -7.73 -5.92 -23.16
CA ALA A 22 -8.31 -6.98 -23.95
C ALA A 22 -7.69 -8.36 -23.60
N HIS A 23 -6.38 -8.41 -23.52
CA HIS A 23 -5.65 -9.63 -23.11
C HIS A 23 -6.06 -10.07 -21.70
N ARG A 24 -6.13 -9.15 -20.75
CA ARG A 24 -6.52 -9.44 -19.36
C ARG A 24 -7.95 -9.97 -19.24
N LEU A 25 -8.86 -9.49 -20.10
CA LEU A 25 -10.28 -9.89 -20.12
C LEU A 25 -10.56 -11.11 -21.03
N GLY A 26 -9.57 -11.57 -21.81
CA GLY A 26 -9.77 -12.66 -22.76
C GLY A 26 -10.70 -12.33 -23.93
N ILE A 27 -10.78 -11.04 -24.33
CA ILE A 27 -11.62 -10.54 -25.42
C ILE A 27 -10.78 -9.81 -26.48
N SER A 28 -11.38 -9.45 -27.62
CA SER A 28 -10.68 -8.70 -28.65
C SER A 28 -10.50 -7.22 -28.29
N GLN A 29 -9.44 -6.58 -28.78
CA GLN A 29 -9.19 -5.14 -28.60
C GLN A 29 -10.33 -4.31 -29.21
N SER A 30 -10.93 -4.77 -30.31
CA SER A 30 -12.09 -4.11 -30.92
C SER A 30 -13.32 -4.15 -30.00
N ALA A 31 -13.55 -5.24 -29.27
CA ALA A 31 -14.63 -5.33 -28.28
C ALA A 31 -14.44 -4.35 -27.12
N VAL A 32 -13.20 -4.25 -26.61
CA VAL A 32 -12.84 -3.25 -25.56
C VAL A 32 -13.10 -1.83 -26.07
N SER A 33 -12.63 -1.50 -27.30
CA SER A 33 -12.80 -0.17 -27.89
C SER A 33 -14.28 0.17 -28.11
N HIS A 34 -15.07 -0.79 -28.61
CA HIS A 34 -16.51 -0.62 -28.85
C HIS A 34 -17.26 -0.42 -27.53
N ALA A 35 -17.00 -1.24 -26.52
CA ALA A 35 -17.65 -1.14 -25.22
C ALA A 35 -17.38 0.22 -24.55
N LEU A 36 -16.15 0.71 -24.63
CA LEU A 36 -15.78 2.01 -24.07
C LEU A 36 -16.42 3.16 -24.84
N LYS A 37 -16.39 3.11 -26.19
CA LYS A 37 -17.07 4.12 -27.04
C LYS A 37 -18.58 4.17 -26.76
N SER A 38 -19.21 3.01 -26.58
CA SER A 38 -20.64 2.94 -26.22
C SER A 38 -20.90 3.55 -24.85
N LEU A 39 -20.00 3.34 -23.87
CA LEU A 39 -20.10 3.96 -22.55
C LEU A 39 -19.97 5.49 -22.62
N GLU A 40 -18.99 6.00 -23.37
CA GLU A 40 -18.78 7.43 -23.60
C GLU A 40 -19.98 8.09 -24.28
N GLN A 41 -20.56 7.41 -25.28
CA GLN A 41 -21.78 7.88 -25.98
C GLN A 41 -22.98 7.94 -25.04
N GLU A 42 -23.17 6.94 -24.19
CA GLU A 42 -24.29 6.91 -23.24
C GLU A 42 -24.16 7.99 -22.17
N LEU A 43 -22.90 8.24 -21.68
CA LEU A 43 -22.62 9.26 -20.68
C LEU A 43 -22.51 10.67 -21.27
N GLY A 44 -22.37 10.80 -22.60
CA GLY A 44 -22.24 12.07 -23.32
C GLY A 44 -20.91 12.78 -23.05
N VAL A 45 -19.88 12.07 -22.59
CA VAL A 45 -18.55 12.63 -22.27
C VAL A 45 -17.43 11.71 -22.74
N GLU A 46 -16.27 12.29 -23.04
CA GLU A 46 -15.05 11.54 -23.29
C GLU A 46 -14.39 11.17 -21.95
N LEU A 47 -14.17 9.87 -21.73
CA LEU A 47 -13.51 9.36 -20.54
C LEU A 47 -11.99 9.31 -20.70
N LEU A 48 -11.52 9.14 -21.93
CA LEU A 48 -10.10 8.98 -22.26
C LEU A 48 -9.68 9.91 -23.39
N HIS A 49 -8.53 10.57 -23.19
CA HIS A 49 -7.79 11.23 -24.26
C HIS A 49 -6.94 10.21 -25.02
N ARG A 50 -7.13 10.14 -26.34
CA ARG A 50 -6.41 9.22 -27.22
C ARG A 50 -5.28 10.00 -27.94
N HIS A 51 -4.12 10.13 -27.30
CA HIS A 51 -2.94 10.64 -27.98
C HIS A 51 -2.19 9.51 -28.71
N GLN A 52 -1.43 9.84 -29.76
CA GLN A 52 -0.81 8.84 -30.65
C GLN A 52 0.05 7.77 -29.96
N SER A 53 0.48 7.99 -28.72
CA SER A 53 1.34 7.05 -27.96
C SER A 53 0.88 6.73 -26.54
N ARG A 54 -0.15 7.40 -26.01
CA ARG A 54 -0.61 7.20 -24.61
C ARG A 54 -2.12 7.34 -24.50
N ILE A 55 -2.67 6.54 -23.61
CA ILE A 55 -4.06 6.65 -23.16
C ILE A 55 -4.03 7.33 -21.80
N GLU A 56 -4.69 8.47 -21.70
CA GLU A 56 -4.79 9.24 -20.47
C GLU A 56 -6.26 9.48 -20.13
N LEU A 57 -6.57 9.50 -18.85
CA LEU A 57 -7.92 9.85 -18.41
C LEU A 57 -8.18 11.35 -18.64
N SER A 58 -9.38 11.68 -19.13
CA SER A 58 -9.86 13.06 -19.05
C SER A 58 -10.15 13.44 -17.60
N ASP A 59 -10.29 14.74 -17.28
CA ASP A 59 -10.64 15.19 -15.93
C ASP A 59 -11.95 14.58 -15.44
N ILE A 60 -12.96 14.52 -16.30
CA ILE A 60 -14.23 13.85 -15.98
C ILE A 60 -14.04 12.33 -15.91
N GLY A 61 -13.17 11.75 -16.74
CA GLY A 61 -12.80 10.34 -16.69
C GLY A 61 -12.20 9.94 -15.36
N GLN A 62 -11.33 10.75 -14.78
CA GLN A 62 -10.75 10.50 -13.44
C GLN A 62 -11.85 10.46 -12.37
N GLN A 63 -12.77 11.41 -12.37
CA GLN A 63 -13.88 11.45 -11.42
C GLN A 63 -14.82 10.26 -11.58
N LEU A 64 -15.18 9.92 -12.82
CA LEU A 64 -16.10 8.82 -13.10
C LEU A 64 -15.45 7.46 -12.88
N LEU A 65 -14.13 7.32 -13.00
CA LEU A 65 -13.40 6.10 -12.65
C LEU A 65 -13.59 5.73 -11.19
N LEU A 66 -13.50 6.70 -10.27
CA LEU A 66 -13.75 6.46 -8.84
C LEU A 66 -15.17 5.93 -8.60
N ARG A 67 -16.16 6.50 -9.30
CA ARG A 67 -17.56 6.04 -9.22
C ARG A 67 -17.75 4.65 -9.83
N ALA A 68 -17.12 4.39 -10.99
CA ALA A 68 -17.14 3.09 -11.64
C ALA A 68 -16.57 2.00 -10.72
N ARG A 69 -15.43 2.24 -10.10
CA ARG A 69 -14.81 1.31 -9.14
C ARG A 69 -15.66 1.10 -7.89
N ALA A 70 -16.32 2.15 -7.38
CA ALA A 70 -17.27 2.02 -6.28
C ALA A 70 -18.45 1.09 -6.63
N MET A 71 -19.04 1.26 -7.83
CA MET A 71 -20.12 0.39 -8.31
C MET A 71 -19.67 -1.06 -8.48
N LEU A 72 -18.48 -1.28 -9.04
CA LEU A 72 -17.89 -2.62 -9.18
C LEU A 72 -17.63 -3.28 -7.82
N GLY A 73 -17.12 -2.52 -6.86
CA GLY A 73 -16.90 -2.98 -5.48
C GLY A 73 -18.20 -3.41 -4.81
N LEU A 74 -19.27 -2.58 -4.88
CA LEU A 74 -20.58 -2.91 -4.34
C LEU A 74 -21.21 -4.13 -5.04
N ALA A 75 -21.05 -4.25 -6.36
CA ALA A 75 -21.52 -5.42 -7.11
C ALA A 75 -20.78 -6.70 -6.68
N ASN A 76 -19.48 -6.60 -6.37
CA ASN A 76 -18.71 -7.72 -5.83
C ASN A 76 -19.16 -8.09 -4.40
N THR A 77 -19.38 -7.10 -3.54
CA THR A 77 -19.93 -7.31 -2.19
C THR A 77 -21.28 -8.04 -2.25
N LEU A 78 -22.20 -7.57 -3.09
CA LEU A 78 -23.51 -8.21 -3.27
C LEU A 78 -23.38 -9.69 -3.72
N ARG A 79 -22.46 -9.99 -4.65
CA ARG A 79 -22.22 -11.37 -5.10
C ARG A 79 -21.66 -12.23 -3.97
N GLN A 80 -20.76 -11.69 -3.15
CA GLN A 80 -20.19 -12.42 -2.00
C GLN A 80 -21.25 -12.69 -0.93
N GLU A 81 -22.06 -11.70 -0.56
CA GLU A 81 -23.16 -11.87 0.38
C GLU A 81 -24.15 -12.94 -0.09
N ALA A 82 -24.52 -12.91 -1.38
CA ALA A 82 -25.39 -13.93 -1.96
C ALA A 82 -24.76 -15.33 -1.97
N ALA A 83 -23.46 -15.43 -2.19
CA ALA A 83 -22.72 -16.70 -2.13
C ALA A 83 -22.62 -17.22 -0.70
N ASP A 84 -22.37 -16.36 0.28
CA ASP A 84 -22.30 -16.70 1.70
C ASP A 84 -23.66 -17.20 2.23
N ALA A 85 -24.76 -16.56 1.82
CA ALA A 85 -26.12 -17.01 2.16
C ALA A 85 -26.45 -18.44 1.64
N ARG A 86 -25.75 -18.89 0.59
CA ARG A 86 -25.84 -20.26 0.06
C ARG A 86 -24.82 -21.23 0.66
N GLY A 87 -24.02 -20.79 1.64
CA GLY A 87 -22.92 -21.58 2.22
C GLY A 87 -21.71 -21.74 1.29
N MET A 88 -21.71 -21.08 0.13
CA MET A 88 -20.61 -21.08 -0.84
C MET A 88 -19.66 -19.91 -0.56
N LYS A 89 -18.84 -19.99 0.44
CA LYS A 89 -17.83 -18.96 0.81
C LYS A 89 -16.82 -18.74 -0.31
N ARG A 90 -17.24 -18.05 -1.37
CA ARG A 90 -16.43 -17.75 -2.56
C ARG A 90 -16.40 -16.25 -2.81
N GLY A 91 -15.26 -15.77 -3.31
CA GLY A 91 -15.10 -14.34 -3.66
C GLY A 91 -13.66 -14.00 -3.90
N THR A 92 -13.39 -12.72 -4.04
CA THR A 92 -12.05 -12.15 -4.19
C THR A 92 -11.78 -11.14 -3.08
N LEU A 93 -10.52 -11.05 -2.66
CA LEU A 93 -10.03 -10.05 -1.71
C LEU A 93 -8.76 -9.44 -2.27
N ARG A 94 -8.74 -8.12 -2.42
CA ARG A 94 -7.57 -7.36 -2.89
C ARG A 94 -6.94 -6.64 -1.72
N ILE A 95 -5.66 -6.90 -1.48
CA ILE A 95 -4.91 -6.38 -0.34
C ILE A 95 -3.73 -5.55 -0.85
N GLY A 96 -3.61 -4.32 -0.35
CA GLY A 96 -2.42 -3.48 -0.54
C GLY A 96 -1.47 -3.63 0.64
N SER A 97 -0.20 -3.78 0.36
CA SER A 97 0.85 -3.99 1.36
C SER A 97 2.03 -3.05 1.09
N PHE A 98 2.76 -2.68 2.12
CA PHE A 98 3.93 -1.81 1.99
C PHE A 98 5.11 -2.34 2.81
N GLY A 99 6.29 -2.36 2.20
CA GLY A 99 7.55 -2.63 2.90
C GLY A 99 7.58 -3.91 3.75
N PRO A 100 8.71 -4.22 4.38
CA PRO A 100 8.91 -5.51 5.05
C PRO A 100 8.00 -5.77 6.24
N THR A 101 7.62 -4.73 7.01
CA THR A 101 6.76 -4.92 8.19
C THR A 101 5.44 -5.58 7.80
N SER A 102 4.74 -5.04 6.81
CA SER A 102 3.45 -5.62 6.38
C SER A 102 3.63 -6.81 5.46
N SER A 103 4.50 -6.71 4.44
CA SER A 103 4.62 -7.74 3.39
C SER A 103 5.32 -9.02 3.85
N ILE A 104 6.28 -8.91 4.79
CA ILE A 104 7.08 -10.07 5.23
C ILE A 104 6.64 -10.57 6.61
N LYS A 105 6.34 -9.67 7.56
CA LYS A 105 6.05 -10.09 8.95
C LYS A 105 4.56 -10.29 9.22
N LEU A 106 3.69 -9.37 8.80
CA LEU A 106 2.26 -9.43 9.14
C LEU A 106 1.45 -10.27 8.16
N LEU A 107 1.49 -9.91 6.89
CA LEU A 107 0.64 -10.49 5.85
C LEU A 107 0.76 -12.01 5.71
N PRO A 108 1.97 -12.62 5.69
CA PRO A 108 2.08 -14.08 5.55
C PRO A 108 1.40 -14.84 6.70
N LYS A 109 1.55 -14.35 7.94
CA LYS A 109 0.93 -14.94 9.12
C LYS A 109 -0.60 -14.86 9.04
N ILE A 110 -1.15 -13.72 8.65
CA ILE A 110 -2.60 -13.55 8.48
C ILE A 110 -3.10 -14.45 7.34
N LEU A 111 -2.41 -14.47 6.19
CA LEU A 111 -2.80 -15.25 5.02
C LEU A 111 -2.83 -16.76 5.31
N GLN A 112 -1.87 -17.26 6.07
CA GLN A 112 -1.84 -18.68 6.46
C GLN A 112 -3.15 -19.09 7.15
N HIS A 113 -3.60 -18.31 8.13
CA HIS A 113 -4.83 -18.56 8.86
C HIS A 113 -6.08 -18.28 8.02
N PHE A 114 -6.03 -17.20 7.23
CA PHE A 114 -7.16 -16.80 6.40
C PHE A 114 -7.47 -17.83 5.31
N ARG A 115 -6.46 -18.34 4.60
CA ARG A 115 -6.63 -19.36 3.56
C ARG A 115 -7.15 -20.68 4.13
N ALA A 116 -6.72 -21.05 5.33
CA ALA A 116 -7.23 -22.25 6.02
C ALA A 116 -8.72 -22.12 6.38
N ALA A 117 -9.15 -20.93 6.83
CA ALA A 117 -10.53 -20.66 7.22
C ALA A 117 -11.46 -20.36 6.03
N HIS A 118 -10.92 -19.80 4.94
CA HIS A 118 -11.66 -19.32 3.76
C HIS A 118 -11.03 -19.80 2.45
N PRO A 119 -10.96 -21.13 2.18
CA PRO A 119 -10.26 -21.67 1.02
C PRO A 119 -10.88 -21.29 -0.34
N GLY A 120 -12.14 -20.84 -0.35
CA GLY A 120 -12.83 -20.39 -1.56
C GLY A 120 -12.65 -18.89 -1.89
N ILE A 121 -11.89 -18.14 -1.08
CA ILE A 121 -11.61 -16.73 -1.33
C ILE A 121 -10.28 -16.62 -2.07
N GLU A 122 -10.31 -16.07 -3.27
CA GLU A 122 -9.10 -15.73 -4.03
C GLU A 122 -8.50 -14.42 -3.50
N VAL A 123 -7.22 -14.44 -3.12
CA VAL A 123 -6.53 -13.27 -2.57
C VAL A 123 -5.51 -12.74 -3.57
N HIS A 124 -5.67 -11.47 -3.93
CA HIS A 124 -4.71 -10.71 -4.74
C HIS A 124 -3.97 -9.71 -3.85
N ILE A 125 -2.66 -9.59 -4.05
CA ILE A 125 -1.80 -8.73 -3.25
C ILE A 125 -1.04 -7.80 -4.18
N ASP A 126 -1.16 -6.50 -3.93
CA ASP A 126 -0.34 -5.47 -4.56
C ASP A 126 0.61 -4.87 -3.51
N GLU A 127 1.89 -4.76 -3.83
CA GLU A 127 2.89 -4.15 -2.95
C GLU A 127 3.40 -2.84 -3.56
N GLY A 128 3.49 -1.81 -2.72
CA GLY A 128 3.99 -0.50 -3.11
C GLY A 128 4.41 0.34 -1.92
N PRO A 129 4.90 1.58 -2.13
CA PRO A 129 5.09 2.55 -1.06
C PRO A 129 3.80 2.79 -0.27
N ASP A 130 3.90 3.15 1.01
CA ASP A 130 2.75 3.44 1.89
C ASP A 130 1.76 4.44 1.28
N ARG A 131 2.25 5.54 0.70
CA ARG A 131 1.42 6.53 -0.01
C ARG A 131 0.62 5.92 -1.18
N GLN A 132 1.21 4.95 -1.88
CA GLN A 132 0.55 4.30 -3.00
C GLN A 132 -0.55 3.34 -2.53
N VAL A 133 -0.36 2.66 -1.41
CA VAL A 133 -1.41 1.84 -0.79
C VAL A 133 -2.60 2.70 -0.37
N ILE A 134 -2.34 3.89 0.21
CA ILE A 134 -3.38 4.87 0.54
C ILE A 134 -4.13 5.31 -0.72
N GLN A 135 -3.41 5.64 -1.79
CA GLN A 135 -4.02 6.00 -3.07
C GLN A 135 -4.88 4.86 -3.63
N TRP A 136 -4.42 3.62 -3.58
CA TRP A 136 -5.18 2.46 -4.04
C TRP A 136 -6.47 2.25 -3.25
N LEU A 137 -6.47 2.51 -1.94
CA LEU A 137 -7.69 2.51 -1.11
C LEU A 137 -8.66 3.60 -1.57
N GLU A 138 -8.19 4.83 -1.74
CA GLU A 138 -9.00 5.95 -2.22
C GLU A 138 -9.60 5.68 -3.60
N GLU A 139 -8.81 5.11 -4.49
CA GLU A 139 -9.21 4.72 -5.83
C GLU A 139 -10.05 3.43 -5.88
N ARG A 140 -10.29 2.77 -4.74
CA ARG A 140 -11.00 1.48 -4.65
C ARG A 140 -10.39 0.39 -5.55
N ARG A 141 -9.08 0.40 -5.74
CA ARG A 141 -8.33 -0.66 -6.42
C ARG A 141 -8.11 -1.86 -5.52
N ILE A 142 -8.00 -1.62 -4.22
CA ILE A 142 -7.86 -2.64 -3.17
C ILE A 142 -9.02 -2.52 -2.18
N ASP A 143 -9.34 -3.62 -1.54
CA ASP A 143 -10.38 -3.71 -0.51
C ASP A 143 -9.84 -3.35 0.87
N ILE A 144 -8.60 -3.76 1.15
CA ILE A 144 -7.89 -3.55 2.41
C ILE A 144 -6.47 -3.08 2.11
N GLY A 145 -5.98 -2.09 2.86
CA GLY A 145 -4.59 -1.66 2.81
C GLY A 145 -3.92 -1.79 4.18
N PHE A 146 -2.67 -2.24 4.20
CA PHE A 146 -1.81 -1.98 5.35
C PHE A 146 -1.38 -0.53 5.32
N VAL A 147 -1.44 0.16 6.46
CA VAL A 147 -1.13 1.59 6.56
C VAL A 147 -0.36 1.91 7.84
N VAL A 148 0.42 2.99 7.78
CA VAL A 148 0.97 3.63 8.97
C VAL A 148 -0.09 4.58 9.54
N LEU A 149 -0.39 4.45 10.82
CA LEU A 149 -1.42 5.23 11.52
C LEU A 149 -0.85 6.53 12.11
N PRO A 150 -1.70 7.55 12.34
CA PRO A 150 -3.14 7.61 12.07
C PRO A 150 -3.48 7.90 10.61
N GLN A 151 -4.69 7.44 10.17
CA GLN A 151 -5.26 7.72 8.85
C GLN A 151 -6.74 8.08 9.01
N GLU A 152 -7.06 9.37 9.11
CA GLU A 152 -8.40 9.86 9.48
C GLU A 152 -9.48 9.62 8.40
N ARG A 153 -9.06 9.40 7.15
CA ARG A 153 -9.98 9.20 6.01
C ARG A 153 -10.50 7.78 5.85
N PHE A 154 -10.05 6.85 6.70
CA PHE A 154 -10.33 5.44 6.61
C PHE A 154 -10.78 4.88 7.95
N ASP A 155 -11.57 3.82 7.92
CA ASP A 155 -11.77 2.99 9.12
C ASP A 155 -10.53 2.12 9.31
N THR A 156 -9.89 2.24 10.47
CA THR A 156 -8.59 1.64 10.73
C THR A 156 -8.60 0.67 11.91
N PHE A 157 -7.74 -0.36 11.82
CA PHE A 157 -7.61 -1.43 12.82
C PHE A 157 -6.13 -1.62 13.13
N VAL A 158 -5.70 -1.23 14.33
CA VAL A 158 -4.31 -1.34 14.78
C VAL A 158 -3.93 -2.82 14.88
N LEU A 159 -2.77 -3.19 14.36
CA LEU A 159 -2.22 -4.55 14.47
C LEU A 159 -0.99 -4.59 15.37
N ILE A 160 -0.05 -3.68 15.16
CA ILE A 160 1.20 -3.61 15.93
C ILE A 160 1.60 -2.16 16.22
N GLU A 161 2.44 -2.03 17.24
CA GLU A 161 3.22 -0.83 17.50
C GLU A 161 4.70 -1.20 17.52
N ASP A 162 5.53 -0.45 16.79
CA ASP A 162 6.98 -0.60 16.77
C ASP A 162 7.69 0.75 16.95
N GLN A 163 9.03 0.72 17.08
CA GLN A 163 9.85 1.89 17.33
C GLN A 163 10.53 2.36 16.04
N MET A 164 10.70 3.67 15.90
CA MET A 164 11.61 4.22 14.92
C MET A 164 13.03 4.25 15.48
N VAL A 165 13.98 3.76 14.70
CA VAL A 165 15.39 3.69 15.09
C VAL A 165 16.29 4.33 14.04
N ALA A 166 17.39 4.94 14.49
CA ALA A 166 18.44 5.39 13.60
C ALA A 166 19.36 4.20 13.26
N LEU A 167 19.79 4.12 11.99
CA LEU A 167 20.84 3.20 11.54
C LEU A 167 22.05 3.99 11.08
N LEU A 168 23.22 3.53 11.48
CA LEU A 168 24.50 4.15 11.17
C LEU A 168 25.59 3.08 11.05
N PRO A 169 26.67 3.35 10.28
CA PRO A 169 27.80 2.43 10.19
C PRO A 169 28.37 2.10 11.57
N VAL A 170 28.89 0.90 11.75
CA VAL A 170 29.44 0.45 13.04
C VAL A 170 30.57 1.34 13.52
N ASP A 171 31.37 1.88 12.60
CA ASP A 171 32.55 2.73 12.92
C ASP A 171 32.19 4.24 13.02
N HIS A 172 30.90 4.59 12.91
CA HIS A 172 30.47 5.98 12.99
C HIS A 172 30.65 6.55 14.42
N PRO A 173 31.11 7.80 14.62
CA PRO A 173 31.27 8.38 15.96
C PRO A 173 30.03 8.29 16.84
N LEU A 174 28.84 8.49 16.25
CA LEU A 174 27.57 8.39 16.98
C LEU A 174 27.21 6.94 17.39
N ALA A 175 27.93 5.93 16.92
CA ALA A 175 27.69 4.53 17.32
C ALA A 175 28.01 4.28 18.81
N ALA A 176 28.82 5.14 19.43
CA ALA A 176 29.12 5.09 20.87
C ALA A 176 27.98 5.63 21.76
N CYS A 177 27.02 6.39 21.20
CA CYS A 177 25.90 6.94 21.94
C CYS A 177 24.83 5.87 22.24
N ASP A 178 24.14 5.97 23.38
CA ASP A 178 23.05 5.06 23.73
C ASP A 178 21.77 5.37 22.94
N SER A 179 21.52 6.64 22.63
CA SER A 179 20.41 7.12 21.83
C SER A 179 20.80 8.34 21.00
N LEU A 180 20.04 8.66 19.95
CA LEU A 180 20.33 9.75 19.03
C LEU A 180 19.15 10.71 18.88
N SER A 181 19.45 12.01 18.89
CA SER A 181 18.46 13.03 18.52
C SER A 181 18.34 13.13 16.98
N LEU A 182 17.21 13.62 16.48
CA LEU A 182 17.06 13.93 15.07
C LEU A 182 18.04 15.02 14.60
N GLU A 183 18.39 15.95 15.49
CA GLU A 183 19.37 17.00 15.20
C GLU A 183 20.77 16.41 14.92
N ALA A 184 21.21 15.46 15.71
CA ALA A 184 22.50 14.80 15.51
C ALA A 184 22.61 14.13 14.13
N LEU A 185 21.49 13.62 13.59
CA LEU A 185 21.44 13.00 12.27
C LEU A 185 21.48 13.99 11.10
N CYS A 186 21.30 15.30 11.35
CA CYS A 186 21.32 16.32 10.31
C CYS A 186 22.74 16.69 9.85
N HIS A 187 23.76 16.35 10.62
CA HIS A 187 25.16 16.73 10.33
C HIS A 187 25.82 15.83 9.28
N ASP A 188 25.25 14.66 9.06
CA ASP A 188 25.78 13.65 8.14
C ASP A 188 24.90 13.45 6.90
N PRO A 189 25.43 12.85 5.83
CA PRO A 189 24.60 12.42 4.70
C PRO A 189 23.48 11.50 5.18
N PHE A 190 22.27 11.73 4.64
CA PHE A 190 21.07 10.98 5.00
C PHE A 190 20.48 10.25 3.80
N VAL A 191 20.09 8.98 3.98
CA VAL A 191 19.30 8.23 3.00
C VAL A 191 17.85 8.15 3.48
N LEU A 192 16.93 8.67 2.67
CA LEU A 192 15.50 8.55 2.89
C LEU A 192 14.98 7.31 2.18
N THR A 193 14.43 6.36 2.95
CA THR A 193 13.78 5.18 2.38
C THR A 193 12.31 5.45 2.10
N GLU A 194 11.84 5.09 0.90
CA GLU A 194 10.42 5.13 0.53
C GLU A 194 9.68 3.83 0.91
N ALA A 195 10.40 2.85 1.44
CA ALA A 195 9.85 1.57 1.86
C ALA A 195 9.17 1.63 3.24
N GLY A 196 8.01 2.29 3.31
CA GLY A 196 7.08 2.12 4.41
C GLY A 196 7.17 3.09 5.58
N SER A 197 7.93 4.19 5.50
CA SER A 197 7.92 5.21 6.57
C SER A 197 8.42 6.58 6.11
N SER A 198 8.55 6.83 4.81
CA SER A 198 9.13 8.10 4.31
C SER A 198 8.34 9.33 4.76
N GLU A 199 7.01 9.25 4.78
CA GLU A 199 6.16 10.35 5.25
C GLU A 199 6.29 10.58 6.75
N LEU A 200 6.35 9.51 7.55
CA LEU A 200 6.54 9.62 8.99
C LEU A 200 7.89 10.26 9.29
N VAL A 201 8.99 9.79 8.67
CA VAL A 201 10.32 10.35 8.84
C VAL A 201 10.35 11.83 8.44
N SER A 202 9.77 12.18 7.29
CA SER A 202 9.68 13.58 6.84
C SER A 202 8.88 14.44 7.83
N ARG A 203 7.77 13.95 8.37
CA ARG A 203 6.98 14.65 9.39
C ARG A 203 7.75 14.84 10.69
N LEU A 204 8.55 13.87 11.12
CA LEU A 204 9.38 13.98 12.33
C LEU A 204 10.39 15.11 12.22
N PHE A 205 11.14 15.18 11.12
CA PHE A 205 12.10 16.27 10.90
C PHE A 205 11.39 17.63 10.76
N ASN A 206 10.29 17.70 10.04
CA ASN A 206 9.51 18.93 9.89
C ASN A 206 8.95 19.43 11.21
N ALA A 207 8.40 18.56 12.05
CA ALA A 207 7.88 18.90 13.37
C ALA A 207 8.98 19.43 14.31
N ALA A 208 10.18 18.89 14.18
CA ALA A 208 11.36 19.36 14.90
C ALA A 208 11.99 20.62 14.28
N ARG A 209 11.48 21.11 13.14
CA ARG A 209 12.05 22.21 12.35
C ARG A 209 13.49 21.92 11.90
N LEU A 210 13.80 20.68 11.63
CA LEU A 210 15.10 20.20 11.17
C LEU A 210 15.04 19.82 9.71
N THR A 211 16.18 19.92 9.04
CA THR A 211 16.33 19.53 7.63
C THR A 211 17.49 18.55 7.51
N PRO A 212 17.22 17.25 7.32
CA PRO A 212 18.28 16.27 7.13
C PRO A 212 18.99 16.49 5.78
N ASN A 213 20.28 16.17 5.71
CA ASN A 213 21.10 16.27 4.50
C ASN A 213 20.81 15.08 3.56
N ILE A 214 19.63 15.04 2.93
CA ILE A 214 19.20 13.93 2.07
C ILE A 214 20.05 13.91 0.81
N ARG A 215 20.97 12.93 0.71
CA ARG A 215 21.77 12.66 -0.48
C ARG A 215 21.25 11.49 -1.31
N TYR A 216 20.56 10.54 -0.68
CA TYR A 216 20.06 9.34 -1.32
C TYR A 216 18.57 9.19 -1.05
N ARG A 217 17.84 8.67 -2.07
CA ARG A 217 16.44 8.23 -1.95
C ARG A 217 16.36 6.82 -2.49
N CYS A 218 15.98 5.87 -1.63
CA CYS A 218 15.89 4.47 -2.01
C CYS A 218 14.44 4.00 -1.90
N SER A 219 13.93 3.39 -2.97
CA SER A 219 12.58 2.80 -2.98
C SER A 219 12.47 1.49 -2.22
N GLN A 220 13.61 0.81 -1.99
CA GLN A 220 13.67 -0.47 -1.31
C GLN A 220 14.53 -0.40 -0.05
N LEU A 221 14.08 -1.06 1.02
CA LEU A 221 14.81 -1.08 2.29
C LEU A 221 16.20 -1.71 2.15
N LEU A 222 16.35 -2.79 1.39
CA LEU A 222 17.64 -3.44 1.20
C LEU A 222 18.69 -2.49 0.63
N SER A 223 18.34 -1.66 -0.34
CA SER A 223 19.25 -0.62 -0.88
C SER A 223 19.60 0.43 0.17
N THR A 224 18.64 0.80 1.03
CA THR A 224 18.89 1.71 2.16
C THR A 224 19.89 1.11 3.15
N LEU A 225 19.67 -0.16 3.55
CA LEU A 225 20.55 -0.85 4.50
C LEU A 225 21.98 -1.00 3.96
N ASP A 226 22.13 -1.33 2.66
CA ASP A 226 23.44 -1.43 2.04
C ASP A 226 24.15 -0.06 1.94
N THR A 227 23.41 1.03 1.65
CA THR A 227 23.95 2.40 1.67
C THR A 227 24.50 2.77 3.04
N VAL A 228 23.77 2.43 4.12
CA VAL A 228 24.25 2.65 5.49
C VAL A 228 25.46 1.74 5.81
N ALA A 229 25.38 0.47 5.42
CA ALA A 229 26.43 -0.52 5.67
C ALA A 229 27.78 -0.16 5.03
N ARG A 230 27.76 0.57 3.90
CA ARG A 230 28.98 1.09 3.25
C ARG A 230 29.52 2.36 3.87
N GLY A 231 28.80 2.98 4.80
CA GLY A 231 29.20 4.26 5.38
C GLY A 231 28.84 5.50 4.57
N ASP A 232 27.98 5.35 3.53
CA ASP A 232 27.63 6.44 2.62
C ASP A 232 26.64 7.43 3.25
N ALA A 233 25.77 6.96 4.18
CA ALA A 233 24.73 7.78 4.81
C ALA A 233 24.17 7.14 6.09
N LEU A 234 23.48 7.96 6.90
CA LEU A 234 22.63 7.53 8.01
C LEU A 234 21.17 7.42 7.57
N THR A 235 20.33 6.74 8.35
CA THR A 235 18.89 6.71 8.11
C THR A 235 18.09 6.56 9.39
N VAL A 236 16.77 6.78 9.27
CA VAL A 236 15.77 6.42 10.28
C VAL A 236 14.76 5.47 9.64
N VAL A 237 14.56 4.32 10.27
CA VAL A 237 13.63 3.28 9.81
C VAL A 237 12.84 2.73 10.99
N ALA A 238 11.77 2.01 10.68
CA ALA A 238 11.05 1.27 11.71
C ALA A 238 11.82 0.00 12.09
N GLU A 239 11.97 -0.26 13.38
CA GLU A 239 12.68 -1.44 13.89
C GLU A 239 12.03 -2.73 13.38
N GLY A 240 10.69 -2.80 13.35
CA GLY A 240 9.93 -3.93 12.84
C GLY A 240 10.14 -4.22 11.34
N SER A 241 10.74 -3.30 10.58
CA SER A 241 11.06 -3.55 9.16
C SER A 241 12.45 -4.18 8.94
N LEU A 242 13.29 -4.20 9.97
CA LEU A 242 14.64 -4.75 9.86
C LEU A 242 14.62 -6.28 9.71
N PRO A 243 15.60 -6.83 8.99
CA PRO A 243 15.81 -8.27 8.93
C PRO A 243 16.05 -8.87 10.32
N ASP A 244 15.58 -10.10 10.55
CA ASP A 244 15.78 -10.80 11.83
C ASP A 244 17.25 -11.15 12.08
N THR A 245 18.04 -11.31 11.00
CA THR A 245 19.50 -11.49 11.10
C THR A 245 20.19 -10.14 10.96
N PRO A 246 20.79 -9.60 12.03
CA PRO A 246 21.46 -8.31 11.98
C PRO A 246 22.70 -8.35 11.05
N ASP A 247 22.87 -7.33 10.22
CA ASP A 247 24.13 -7.08 9.51
C ASP A 247 25.13 -6.43 10.47
N LYS A 248 26.33 -6.95 10.56
CA LYS A 248 27.39 -6.45 11.48
C LYS A 248 28.02 -5.13 11.03
N ARG A 249 27.73 -4.68 9.81
CA ARG A 249 28.31 -3.46 9.23
C ARG A 249 27.60 -2.17 9.70
N TYR A 250 26.42 -2.27 10.28
CA TYR A 250 25.69 -1.15 10.85
C TYR A 250 25.12 -1.47 12.23
N VAL A 251 24.86 -0.44 13.01
CA VAL A 251 24.20 -0.53 14.31
C VAL A 251 22.89 0.23 14.30
N LYS A 252 21.93 -0.25 15.09
CA LYS A 252 20.67 0.46 15.36
C LYS A 252 20.78 1.20 16.69
N LYS A 253 20.27 2.42 16.74
CA LYS A 253 20.18 3.23 17.95
C LYS A 253 18.76 3.76 18.12
N PRO A 254 18.20 3.74 19.34
CA PRO A 254 16.93 4.35 19.62
C PRO A 254 16.99 5.88 19.39
N LEU A 255 15.89 6.46 18.99
CA LEU A 255 15.76 7.92 18.93
C LEU A 255 15.47 8.51 20.31
N SER A 256 15.96 9.71 20.55
CA SER A 256 15.66 10.49 21.74
C SER A 256 15.14 11.89 21.33
N PRO A 257 13.87 12.23 21.64
CA PRO A 257 12.87 11.40 22.30
C PRO A 257 12.49 10.16 21.48
N ALA A 258 12.04 9.10 22.14
CA ALA A 258 11.59 7.87 21.47
C ALA A 258 10.38 8.15 20.58
N VAL A 259 10.36 7.53 19.41
CA VAL A 259 9.30 7.69 18.41
C VAL A 259 8.70 6.32 18.13
N THR A 260 7.41 6.18 18.38
CA THR A 260 6.64 4.98 18.04
C THR A 260 5.94 5.12 16.69
N ARG A 261 5.69 4.00 16.05
CA ARG A 261 4.89 3.87 14.83
C ARG A 261 3.85 2.79 15.04
N GLN A 262 2.62 3.06 14.68
CA GLN A 262 1.57 2.04 14.63
C GLN A 262 1.31 1.64 13.18
N VAL A 263 1.19 0.34 12.94
CA VAL A 263 0.79 -0.24 11.66
C VAL A 263 -0.51 -1.00 11.85
N GLY A 264 -1.42 -0.79 10.93
CA GLY A 264 -2.75 -1.40 10.96
C GLY A 264 -3.30 -1.68 9.57
N LEU A 265 -4.51 -2.20 9.55
CA LEU A 265 -5.33 -2.32 8.35
C LEU A 265 -6.22 -1.10 8.22
N ALA A 266 -6.48 -0.70 6.98
CA ALA A 266 -7.43 0.34 6.63
C ALA A 266 -8.38 -0.13 5.55
N VAL A 267 -9.63 0.29 5.65
CA VAL A 267 -10.68 0.17 4.63
C VAL A 267 -11.34 1.51 4.44
N LEU A 268 -11.88 1.76 3.25
CA LEU A 268 -12.49 3.06 2.95
C LEU A 268 -13.77 3.31 3.79
N ASP A 269 -14.58 2.27 3.98
CA ASP A 269 -15.79 2.28 4.79
C ASP A 269 -16.06 0.84 5.26
N HIS A 270 -15.96 0.60 6.56
CA HIS A 270 -16.17 -0.70 7.15
C HIS A 270 -17.57 -1.27 6.88
N ARG A 271 -18.59 -0.42 6.85
CA ARG A 271 -19.99 -0.82 6.66
C ARG A 271 -20.27 -1.30 5.23
N GLN A 272 -19.47 -0.85 4.26
CA GLN A 272 -19.59 -1.23 2.85
C GLN A 272 -18.53 -2.26 2.43
N SER A 273 -17.73 -2.73 3.38
CA SER A 273 -16.71 -3.74 3.12
C SER A 273 -17.32 -5.12 2.85
N SER A 274 -16.69 -5.86 1.94
CA SER A 274 -17.15 -7.20 1.59
C SER A 274 -17.01 -8.18 2.77
N PRO A 275 -17.80 -9.28 2.80
CA PRO A 275 -17.66 -10.32 3.82
C PRO A 275 -16.24 -10.87 3.95
N ALA A 276 -15.52 -11.03 2.83
CA ALA A 276 -14.12 -11.44 2.82
C ALA A 276 -13.21 -10.44 3.52
N ALA A 277 -13.40 -9.13 3.26
CA ALA A 277 -12.63 -8.07 3.90
C ALA A 277 -12.88 -8.04 5.42
N LEU A 278 -14.15 -8.12 5.84
CA LEU A 278 -14.52 -8.16 7.26
C LEU A 278 -13.94 -9.38 7.98
N ALA A 279 -14.00 -10.55 7.33
CA ALA A 279 -13.42 -11.79 7.87
C ALA A 279 -11.89 -11.68 8.03
N PHE A 280 -11.20 -11.07 7.04
CA PHE A 280 -9.75 -10.84 7.09
C PHE A 280 -9.38 -9.90 8.24
N ILE A 281 -10.06 -8.77 8.39
CA ILE A 281 -9.83 -7.80 9.48
C ILE A 281 -10.06 -8.47 10.84
N LYS A 282 -11.20 -9.18 11.01
CA LYS A 282 -11.53 -9.87 12.24
C LYS A 282 -10.49 -10.91 12.63
N LEU A 283 -9.95 -11.63 11.66
CA LEU A 283 -8.91 -12.62 11.89
C LEU A 283 -7.59 -11.93 12.24
N ALA A 284 -7.17 -10.93 11.45
CA ALA A 284 -5.96 -10.18 11.70
C ALA A 284 -5.92 -9.56 13.10
N SER A 285 -7.03 -8.97 13.56
CA SER A 285 -7.12 -8.34 14.89
C SER A 285 -7.06 -9.33 16.08
N ARG A 286 -7.11 -10.64 15.82
CA ARG A 286 -7.05 -11.69 16.86
C ARG A 286 -5.70 -12.38 16.97
N LEU A 287 -4.84 -12.18 15.95
CA LEU A 287 -3.51 -12.79 15.95
C LEU A 287 -2.56 -12.02 16.86
N ASP A 288 -1.70 -12.78 17.55
CA ASP A 288 -0.56 -12.18 18.26
C ASP A 288 0.60 -12.02 17.27
N TYR A 289 1.14 -10.83 17.18
CA TYR A 289 2.27 -10.49 16.29
C TYR A 289 3.61 -10.34 17.02
N ARG A 290 3.65 -10.77 18.29
CA ARG A 290 4.89 -10.77 19.09
C ARG A 290 5.82 -11.92 18.69
#